data_097d031767af483e1d8e0e419a2bf1fc
#
_entry.id   097d031767af483e1d8e0e419a2bf1fc
#
_cell.length_a   1.000
_cell.length_b   1.000
_cell.length_c   1.000
_cell.angle_alpha   90.00
_cell.angle_beta   90.00
_cell.angle_gamma   90.00
#
_symmetry.space_group_name_H-M   'P 1'
#
loop_
_entity.id
_entity.type
_entity.pdbx_description
1 polymer ?
#
loop_
_entity_poly.entity_id
_entity_poly.type
_entity_poly.pdbx_seq_one_letter_code
_entity_poly.pdbx_strand_id
1 'polypeptide(L)'
;MINKTEALSVIGHGSGHISEDLAKRYGSPFACETLTFRLKDTDVVAEATRSLYETVRQYRESFDVYGTKMSYEWDQIAEEGSVLFEGGENARRFHAPDTDDLLIDELKPFTKREVILNKENVSFIQGSGHGGSHPHLVQEFVASIIEEREPLLNARMSANITAAGICGHESCLKGGEKIVIPEF
;
A
#
# COMPACT_ATOMS: atom_id res chain seq x y z
N MET A 1 1.40 12.98 -7.14
CA MET A 1 0.94 12.71 -5.76
C MET A 1 -0.48 13.21 -5.64
N ILE A 2 -1.41 12.29 -5.48
CA ILE A 2 -2.81 12.64 -5.23
C ILE A 2 -2.83 13.24 -3.82
N ASN A 3 -3.09 14.51 -3.71
CA ASN A 3 -3.21 15.31 -2.49
C ASN A 3 -2.46 14.81 -1.25
N LYS A 4 -1.52 15.58 -0.75
CA LYS A 4 -0.96 15.38 0.60
C LYS A 4 -2.09 15.58 1.60
N THR A 5 -2.80 14.52 1.95
CA THR A 5 -3.91 14.55 2.90
C THR A 5 -3.69 13.50 3.98
N GLU A 6 -4.32 13.69 5.10
CA GLU A 6 -4.27 12.82 6.28
C GLU A 6 -5.61 12.10 6.43
N ALA A 7 -5.57 10.88 6.95
CA ALA A 7 -6.79 10.19 7.35
C ALA A 7 -7.28 10.73 8.70
N LEU A 8 -8.56 11.13 8.75
CA LEU A 8 -9.20 11.72 9.94
C LEU A 8 -9.96 10.70 10.78
N SER A 9 -10.64 9.79 10.13
CA SER A 9 -11.43 8.77 10.81
C SER A 9 -11.65 7.56 9.91
N VAL A 10 -11.95 6.44 10.55
CA VAL A 10 -12.17 5.16 9.89
C VAL A 10 -13.37 4.44 10.48
N ILE A 11 -14.05 3.69 9.63
CA ILE A 11 -15.05 2.67 9.98
C ILE A 11 -14.60 1.38 9.30
N GLY A 12 -14.61 0.27 10.04
CA GLY A 12 -14.17 -1.01 9.51
C GLY A 12 -15.02 -2.18 9.96
N HIS A 13 -15.12 -3.19 9.10
CA HIS A 13 -15.79 -4.44 9.40
C HIS A 13 -14.84 -5.61 9.12
N GLY A 14 -14.72 -6.49 10.11
CA GLY A 14 -14.00 -7.74 9.98
C GLY A 14 -14.92 -8.88 9.55
N SER A 15 -14.43 -9.76 8.71
CA SER A 15 -15.16 -10.94 8.24
C SER A 15 -14.26 -12.17 8.17
N GLY A 16 -14.90 -13.34 8.14
CA GLY A 16 -14.21 -14.63 8.24
C GLY A 16 -13.58 -14.84 9.62
N HIS A 17 -13.13 -16.06 9.86
CA HIS A 17 -12.42 -16.43 11.08
C HIS A 17 -11.17 -17.18 10.68
N ILE A 18 -10.09 -16.88 11.38
CA ILE A 18 -8.85 -17.63 11.27
C ILE A 18 -8.73 -18.58 12.47
N SER A 19 -7.82 -19.55 12.39
CA SER A 19 -7.60 -20.47 13.51
C SER A 19 -7.23 -19.71 14.79
N GLU A 20 -7.58 -20.29 15.96
CA GLU A 20 -7.28 -19.69 17.24
C GLU A 20 -5.79 -19.40 17.45
N ASP A 21 -4.92 -20.28 16.93
CA ASP A 21 -3.48 -20.10 17.01
C ASP A 21 -3.00 -18.90 16.20
N LEU A 22 -3.54 -18.68 14.99
CA LEU A 22 -3.24 -17.52 14.17
C LEU A 22 -3.80 -16.24 14.79
N ALA A 23 -5.04 -16.29 15.31
CA ALA A 23 -5.67 -15.16 15.98
C ALA A 23 -4.83 -14.72 17.20
N LYS A 24 -4.37 -15.69 17.99
CA LYS A 24 -3.52 -15.45 19.16
C LYS A 24 -2.15 -14.88 18.79
N ARG A 25 -1.57 -15.38 17.70
CA ARG A 25 -0.25 -14.95 17.20
C ARG A 25 -0.27 -13.55 16.60
N TYR A 26 -1.30 -13.19 15.88
CA TYR A 26 -1.38 -11.95 15.11
C TYR A 26 -2.32 -10.90 15.66
N GLY A 27 -3.04 -11.22 16.74
CA GLY A 27 -3.92 -10.28 17.44
C GLY A 27 -5.19 -9.91 16.67
N SER A 28 -5.53 -10.63 15.59
CA SER A 28 -6.74 -10.40 14.82
C SER A 28 -7.54 -11.68 14.66
N PRO A 29 -8.84 -11.69 14.95
CA PRO A 29 -9.71 -12.85 14.72
C PRO A 29 -10.21 -12.94 13.28
N PHE A 30 -9.99 -11.92 12.45
CA PHE A 30 -10.57 -11.81 11.12
C PHE A 30 -9.63 -12.27 10.02
N ALA A 31 -10.17 -13.01 9.05
CA ALA A 31 -9.47 -13.34 7.81
C ALA A 31 -9.39 -12.13 6.87
N CYS A 32 -10.41 -11.30 6.86
CA CYS A 32 -10.50 -10.10 6.02
C CYS A 32 -11.02 -8.91 6.83
N GLU A 33 -10.49 -7.73 6.56
CA GLU A 33 -10.96 -6.47 7.10
C GLU A 33 -11.16 -5.46 5.96
N THR A 34 -12.34 -4.85 5.91
CA THR A 34 -12.66 -3.77 4.95
C THR A 34 -12.87 -2.48 5.71
N LEU A 35 -12.14 -1.44 5.32
CA LEU A 35 -12.03 -0.17 6.01
C LEU A 35 -12.45 0.96 5.09
N THR A 36 -13.18 1.94 5.61
CA THR A 36 -13.57 3.17 4.89
C THR A 36 -13.07 4.38 5.66
N PHE A 37 -12.30 5.24 5.01
CA PHE A 37 -11.64 6.41 5.61
C PHE A 37 -12.25 7.72 5.13
N ARG A 38 -12.37 8.67 6.06
CA ARG A 38 -12.53 10.09 5.73
C ARG A 38 -11.18 10.76 5.74
N LEU A 39 -10.90 11.53 4.69
CA LEU A 39 -9.66 12.25 4.52
C LEU A 39 -9.85 13.74 4.86
N LYS A 40 -8.75 14.40 5.25
CA LYS A 40 -8.70 15.81 5.61
C LYS A 40 -8.80 16.69 4.38
N ASP A 41 -9.55 17.80 4.49
CA ASP A 41 -9.65 18.85 3.48
C ASP A 41 -10.09 18.36 2.08
N THR A 42 -10.85 17.27 2.02
CA THR A 42 -11.38 16.71 0.78
C THR A 42 -12.68 15.94 1.02
N ASP A 43 -13.49 15.79 -0.02
CA ASP A 43 -14.68 14.92 -0.05
C ASP A 43 -14.37 13.50 -0.54
N VAL A 44 -13.12 13.22 -0.89
CA VAL A 44 -12.67 11.88 -1.30
C VAL A 44 -12.84 10.90 -0.14
N VAL A 45 -13.38 9.74 -0.46
CA VAL A 45 -13.46 8.58 0.42
C VAL A 45 -12.43 7.57 -0.04
N ALA A 46 -11.58 7.10 0.88
CA ALA A 46 -10.67 6.01 0.62
C ALA A 46 -11.22 4.71 1.23
N GLU A 47 -11.02 3.62 0.53
CA GLU A 47 -11.35 2.28 0.98
C GLU A 47 -10.08 1.43 0.99
N ALA A 48 -9.93 0.56 1.98
CA ALA A 48 -8.85 -0.43 2.01
C ALA A 48 -9.41 -1.78 2.46
N THR A 49 -9.05 -2.83 1.73
CA THR A 49 -9.36 -4.20 2.13
C THR A 49 -8.06 -4.96 2.34
N ARG A 50 -7.91 -5.55 3.53
CA ARG A 50 -6.85 -6.47 3.88
C ARG A 50 -7.40 -7.88 3.96
N SER A 51 -6.84 -8.79 3.19
CA SER A 51 -7.20 -10.21 3.18
C SER A 51 -5.92 -11.05 3.11
N LEU A 52 -5.46 -11.59 4.23
CA LEU A 52 -4.16 -12.26 4.33
C LEU A 52 -4.26 -13.77 4.59
N TYR A 53 -5.36 -14.23 5.15
CA TYR A 53 -5.47 -15.62 5.60
C TYR A 53 -6.65 -16.33 4.95
N GLU A 54 -6.43 -17.61 4.63
CA GLU A 54 -7.49 -18.52 4.16
C GLU A 54 -8.25 -18.02 2.91
N THR A 55 -7.57 -17.24 2.09
CA THR A 55 -8.07 -16.77 0.79
C THR A 55 -7.27 -17.39 -0.34
N VAL A 56 -7.94 -17.76 -1.43
CA VAL A 56 -7.28 -18.42 -2.56
C VAL A 56 -6.26 -17.50 -3.22
N ARG A 57 -6.59 -16.22 -3.37
CA ARG A 57 -5.67 -15.21 -3.89
C ARG A 57 -5.01 -14.49 -2.73
N GLN A 58 -3.90 -15.04 -2.29
CA GLN A 58 -3.07 -14.41 -1.28
C GLN A 58 -2.08 -13.44 -1.90
N TYR A 59 -1.61 -12.49 -1.10
CA TYR A 59 -0.59 -11.51 -1.41
C TYR A 59 -0.80 -10.79 -2.75
N ARG A 60 -1.61 -9.77 -2.69
CA ARG A 60 -1.77 -8.78 -3.73
C ARG A 60 -1.84 -7.39 -3.10
N GLU A 61 -1.02 -6.51 -3.62
CA GLU A 61 -1.12 -5.08 -3.37
C GLU A 61 -1.64 -4.42 -4.63
N SER A 62 -2.73 -3.70 -4.51
CA SER A 62 -3.36 -3.03 -5.65
C SER A 62 -4.18 -1.84 -5.18
N PHE A 63 -4.46 -0.93 -6.09
CA PHE A 63 -5.37 0.19 -5.83
C PHE A 63 -6.14 0.54 -7.10
N ASP A 64 -7.34 1.05 -6.91
CA ASP A 64 -8.15 1.63 -7.96
C ASP A 64 -8.41 3.10 -7.63
N VAL A 65 -8.57 3.94 -8.65
CA VAL A 65 -8.89 5.36 -8.49
C VAL A 65 -10.05 5.73 -9.40
N TYR A 66 -11.11 6.25 -8.82
CA TYR A 66 -12.28 6.69 -9.56
C TYR A 66 -12.38 8.20 -9.53
N GLY A 67 -12.12 8.84 -10.66
CA GLY A 67 -12.15 10.28 -10.83
C GLY A 67 -13.17 10.74 -11.85
N THR A 68 -13.52 12.02 -11.83
CA THR A 68 -14.52 12.62 -12.73
C THR A 68 -14.07 12.75 -14.19
N LYS A 69 -12.77 12.72 -14.45
CA LYS A 69 -12.19 12.85 -15.78
C LYS A 69 -11.53 11.56 -16.25
N MET A 70 -10.94 10.84 -15.34
CA MET A 70 -10.22 9.60 -15.59
C MET A 70 -10.42 8.65 -14.43
N SER A 71 -10.43 7.34 -14.70
CA SER A 71 -10.39 6.30 -13.68
C SER A 71 -9.29 5.30 -14.02
N TYR A 72 -8.73 4.71 -12.99
CA TYR A 72 -7.67 3.71 -13.09
C TYR A 72 -8.06 2.48 -12.29
N GLU A 73 -7.99 1.33 -12.89
CA GLU A 73 -8.18 0.02 -12.24
C GLU A 73 -6.93 -0.83 -12.41
N TRP A 74 -6.43 -1.32 -11.29
CA TRP A 74 -5.27 -2.20 -11.28
C TRP A 74 -5.56 -3.52 -11.99
N ASP A 75 -4.57 -4.12 -12.65
CA ASP A 75 -4.71 -5.40 -13.33
C ASP A 75 -5.23 -6.49 -12.38
N GLN A 76 -6.21 -7.26 -12.81
CA GLN A 76 -6.76 -8.38 -12.03
C GLN A 76 -5.91 -9.64 -12.17
N ILE A 77 -5.28 -9.81 -13.32
CA ILE A 77 -4.37 -10.92 -13.64
C ILE A 77 -3.01 -10.31 -13.97
N ALA A 78 -1.95 -10.84 -13.37
CA ALA A 78 -0.60 -10.35 -13.58
C ALA A 78 -0.27 -10.30 -15.10
N GLU A 79 0.41 -9.24 -15.51
CA GLU A 79 0.85 -8.99 -16.89
C GLU A 79 -0.26 -8.63 -17.89
N GLU A 80 -1.53 -8.64 -17.52
CA GLU A 80 -2.60 -8.16 -18.42
C GLU A 80 -2.64 -6.63 -18.57
N GLY A 81 -1.98 -5.91 -17.67
CA GLY A 81 -2.01 -4.47 -17.59
C GLY A 81 -3.26 -3.92 -16.91
N SER A 82 -3.08 -2.81 -16.24
CA SER A 82 -4.16 -2.04 -15.63
C SER A 82 -5.06 -1.41 -16.70
N VAL A 83 -6.24 -0.96 -16.31
CA VAL A 83 -7.18 -0.31 -17.24
C VAL A 83 -7.28 1.17 -16.90
N LEU A 84 -7.10 2.01 -17.90
CA LEU A 84 -7.32 3.45 -17.82
C LEU A 84 -8.58 3.81 -18.61
N PHE A 85 -9.51 4.48 -17.94
CA PHE A 85 -10.74 5.02 -18.52
C PHE A 85 -10.57 6.53 -18.73
N GLU A 86 -10.70 7.00 -19.96
CA GLU A 86 -10.50 8.40 -20.35
C GLU A 86 -11.82 9.01 -20.87
N GLY A 87 -12.85 9.05 -20.03
CA GLY A 87 -14.17 9.56 -20.38
C GLY A 87 -15.02 8.59 -21.21
N GLY A 88 -16.28 8.43 -20.83
CA GLY A 88 -17.23 7.57 -21.52
C GLY A 88 -16.78 6.10 -21.59
N GLU A 89 -16.90 5.51 -22.78
CA GLU A 89 -16.58 4.09 -23.03
C GLU A 89 -15.11 3.85 -23.45
N ASN A 90 -14.27 4.88 -23.44
CA ASN A 90 -12.88 4.77 -23.85
C ASN A 90 -12.02 4.15 -22.74
N ALA A 91 -11.88 2.84 -22.81
CA ALA A 91 -10.99 2.09 -21.94
C ALA A 91 -9.78 1.58 -22.71
N ARG A 92 -8.60 1.72 -22.13
CA ARG A 92 -7.37 1.16 -22.73
C ARG A 92 -6.54 0.43 -21.67
N ARG A 93 -5.86 -0.62 -22.09
CA ARG A 93 -4.84 -1.28 -21.26
C ARG A 93 -3.64 -0.36 -21.09
N PHE A 94 -3.12 -0.34 -19.88
CA PHE A 94 -1.97 0.46 -19.49
C PHE A 94 -0.98 -0.42 -18.73
N HIS A 95 0.26 -0.41 -19.18
CA HIS A 95 1.37 -1.01 -18.47
C HIS A 95 2.18 0.11 -17.84
N ALA A 96 2.36 0.06 -16.52
CA ALA A 96 3.20 1.02 -15.85
C ALA A 96 4.63 0.94 -16.43
N PRO A 97 5.27 2.08 -16.72
CA PRO A 97 6.64 2.07 -17.19
C PRO A 97 7.55 1.50 -16.10
N ASP A 98 8.62 0.85 -16.54
CA ASP A 98 9.71 0.49 -15.64
C ASP A 98 10.35 1.78 -15.10
N THR A 99 10.50 1.85 -13.79
CA THR A 99 11.08 3.00 -13.11
C THR A 99 12.50 2.75 -12.61
N ASP A 100 13.11 1.63 -12.96
CA ASP A 100 14.49 1.28 -12.58
C ASP A 100 15.50 2.36 -13.00
N ASP A 101 15.24 3.03 -14.14
CA ASP A 101 16.08 4.12 -14.63
C ASP A 101 16.13 5.36 -13.73
N LEU A 102 15.18 5.48 -12.78
CA LEU A 102 15.18 6.53 -11.77
C LEU A 102 16.12 6.23 -10.60
N LEU A 103 16.66 5.03 -10.53
CA LEU A 103 17.60 4.61 -9.49
C LEU A 103 19.05 4.79 -9.94
N ILE A 104 19.93 5.04 -8.98
CA ILE A 104 21.37 4.91 -9.22
C ILE A 104 21.71 3.46 -9.59
N ASP A 105 22.75 3.26 -10.38
CA ASP A 105 23.08 1.95 -10.96
C ASP A 105 23.29 0.85 -9.91
N GLU A 106 23.81 1.21 -8.75
CA GLU A 106 24.05 0.30 -7.63
C GLU A 106 22.76 -0.26 -7.02
N LEU A 107 21.64 0.44 -7.15
CA LEU A 107 20.34 0.02 -6.59
C LEU A 107 19.46 -0.72 -7.59
N LYS A 108 19.68 -0.55 -8.90
CA LYS A 108 18.86 -1.21 -9.95
C LYS A 108 18.75 -2.73 -9.82
N PRO A 109 19.81 -3.48 -9.45
CA PRO A 109 19.69 -4.93 -9.27
C PRO A 109 18.68 -5.36 -8.21
N PHE A 110 18.38 -4.50 -7.23
CA PHE A 110 17.45 -4.82 -6.13
C PHE A 110 15.98 -4.66 -6.49
N THR A 111 15.64 -4.16 -7.67
CA THR A 111 14.25 -4.08 -8.17
C THR A 111 13.76 -5.40 -8.76
N LYS A 112 14.67 -6.32 -9.11
CA LYS A 112 14.35 -7.56 -9.82
C LYS A 112 14.07 -8.73 -8.90
N ARG A 113 13.24 -9.67 -9.35
CA ARG A 113 12.89 -10.86 -8.58
C ARG A 113 14.03 -11.87 -8.41
N GLU A 114 15.17 -11.64 -9.03
CA GLU A 114 16.33 -12.51 -8.89
C GLU A 114 16.95 -12.36 -7.50
N VAL A 115 17.22 -13.48 -6.87
CA VAL A 115 17.92 -13.54 -5.59
C VAL A 115 19.37 -13.16 -5.82
N ILE A 116 19.78 -11.98 -5.34
CA ILE A 116 21.17 -11.57 -5.36
C ILE A 116 21.86 -12.23 -4.17
N LEU A 117 22.56 -13.34 -4.44
CA LEU A 117 23.42 -13.97 -3.47
C LEU A 117 24.76 -13.21 -3.44
N ASN A 118 24.90 -12.26 -2.54
CA ASN A 118 26.20 -11.73 -2.21
C ASN A 118 26.87 -12.70 -1.21
N LYS A 119 27.90 -13.44 -1.65
CA LYS A 119 28.62 -14.41 -0.83
C LYS A 119 29.34 -13.78 0.37
N GLU A 120 29.61 -12.49 0.32
CA GLU A 120 30.31 -11.75 1.38
C GLU A 120 29.31 -11.17 2.42
N ASN A 121 28.03 -11.02 2.05
CA ASN A 121 26.99 -10.51 2.92
C ASN A 121 25.72 -11.35 2.79
N VAL A 122 25.70 -12.49 3.45
CA VAL A 122 24.59 -13.47 3.43
C VAL A 122 23.26 -12.92 3.93
N SER A 123 23.28 -11.77 4.61
CA SER A 123 22.07 -11.07 5.08
C SER A 123 21.30 -10.31 3.98
N PHE A 124 21.89 -10.15 2.79
CA PHE A 124 21.24 -9.52 1.64
C PHE A 124 20.67 -10.52 0.65
N ILE A 125 19.87 -11.46 1.12
CA ILE A 125 18.97 -12.21 0.25
C ILE A 125 17.77 -11.32 0.01
N GLN A 126 17.79 -10.52 -1.06
CA GLN A 126 16.62 -9.74 -1.44
C GLN A 126 16.05 -10.28 -2.75
N GLY A 127 14.86 -10.86 -2.64
CA GLY A 127 13.95 -10.84 -3.76
C GLY A 127 13.33 -9.43 -3.90
N SER A 128 12.83 -9.06 -5.06
CA SER A 128 12.11 -7.82 -5.29
C SER A 128 10.81 -7.78 -4.46
N GLY A 129 10.91 -7.50 -3.17
CA GLY A 129 9.74 -7.26 -2.35
C GLY A 129 8.91 -6.10 -2.91
N HIS A 130 7.58 -6.23 -2.87
CA HIS A 130 6.64 -5.18 -3.26
C HIS A 130 6.90 -4.61 -4.67
N GLY A 131 7.16 -5.50 -5.64
CA GLY A 131 7.36 -5.09 -7.04
C GLY A 131 8.58 -4.20 -7.30
N GLY A 132 9.61 -4.26 -6.44
CA GLY A 132 10.84 -3.47 -6.60
C GLY A 132 10.79 -2.08 -5.97
N SER A 133 9.80 -1.75 -5.16
CA SER A 133 9.66 -0.41 -4.56
C SER A 133 10.65 -0.10 -3.44
N HIS A 134 11.20 -1.10 -2.76
CA HIS A 134 12.10 -0.89 -1.63
C HIS A 134 13.35 -0.06 -1.97
N PRO A 135 14.09 -0.33 -3.06
CA PRO A 135 15.23 0.51 -3.43
C PRO A 135 14.85 1.97 -3.69
N HIS A 136 13.66 2.23 -4.26
CA HIS A 136 13.17 3.61 -4.43
C HIS A 136 12.95 4.33 -3.10
N LEU A 137 12.37 3.65 -2.09
CA LEU A 137 12.20 4.22 -0.75
C LEU A 137 13.55 4.53 -0.09
N VAL A 138 14.51 3.62 -0.21
CA VAL A 138 15.86 3.82 0.34
C VAL A 138 16.56 4.99 -0.36
N GLN A 139 16.51 5.05 -1.69
CA GLN A 139 17.11 6.15 -2.45
C GLN A 139 16.49 7.49 -2.07
N GLU A 140 15.18 7.58 -1.96
CA GLU A 140 14.47 8.81 -1.58
C GLU A 140 14.89 9.27 -0.17
N PHE A 141 14.97 8.35 0.78
CA PHE A 141 15.43 8.66 2.14
C PHE A 141 16.86 9.20 2.16
N VAL A 142 17.80 8.52 1.49
CA VAL A 142 19.19 8.94 1.42
C VAL A 142 19.33 10.27 0.68
N ALA A 143 18.66 10.44 -0.45
CA ALA A 143 18.66 11.68 -1.22
C ALA A 143 18.13 12.86 -0.39
N SER A 144 17.07 12.65 0.39
CA SER A 144 16.51 13.71 1.25
C SER A 144 17.53 14.22 2.28
N ILE A 145 18.39 13.32 2.81
CA ILE A 145 19.47 13.70 3.74
C ILE A 145 20.57 14.48 3.02
N ILE A 146 21.02 13.98 1.85
CA ILE A 146 22.11 14.62 1.08
C ILE A 146 21.70 16.01 0.57
N GLU A 147 20.43 16.13 0.14
CA GLU A 147 19.88 17.36 -0.42
C GLU A 147 19.29 18.30 0.64
N GLU A 148 19.38 17.94 1.93
CA GLU A 148 18.86 18.70 3.07
C GLU A 148 17.39 19.12 2.90
N ARG A 149 16.56 18.20 2.40
CA ARG A 149 15.12 18.43 2.18
C ARG A 149 14.24 17.42 2.93
N GLU A 150 12.98 17.76 3.08
CA GLU A 150 11.97 16.81 3.56
C GLU A 150 11.82 15.62 2.59
N PRO A 151 11.80 14.37 3.11
CA PRO A 151 11.49 13.21 2.28
C PRO A 151 10.03 13.26 1.81
N LEU A 152 9.76 12.64 0.67
CA LEU A 152 8.40 12.53 0.13
C LEU A 152 7.44 11.82 1.11
N LEU A 153 7.95 10.84 1.82
CA LEU A 153 7.25 10.12 2.90
C LEU A 153 7.97 10.42 4.22
N ASN A 154 7.56 11.49 4.90
CA ASN A 154 8.14 11.87 6.19
C ASN A 154 7.53 11.09 7.37
N ALA A 155 8.12 11.24 8.56
CA ALA A 155 7.71 10.52 9.76
C ALA A 155 6.26 10.80 10.19
N ARG A 156 5.80 12.05 10.05
CA ARG A 156 4.41 12.45 10.37
C ARG A 156 3.41 11.75 9.46
N MET A 157 3.66 11.77 8.15
CA MET A 157 2.81 11.09 7.18
C MET A 157 2.79 9.58 7.42
N SER A 158 3.95 8.99 7.69
CA SER A 158 4.06 7.56 8.01
C SER A 158 3.32 7.20 9.30
N ALA A 159 3.37 8.05 10.33
CA ALA A 159 2.63 7.86 11.57
C ALA A 159 1.11 7.88 11.33
N ASN A 160 0.60 8.84 10.54
CA ASN A 160 -0.83 8.91 10.22
C ASN A 160 -1.29 7.67 9.41
N ILE A 161 -0.53 7.25 8.40
CA ILE A 161 -0.85 6.05 7.61
C ILE A 161 -0.87 4.79 8.50
N THR A 162 0.11 4.65 9.40
CA THR A 162 0.18 3.51 10.33
C THR A 162 -0.99 3.54 11.32
N ALA A 163 -1.27 4.70 11.92
CA ALA A 163 -2.39 4.88 12.84
C ALA A 163 -3.74 4.61 12.16
N ALA A 164 -3.89 4.97 10.88
CA ALA A 164 -5.09 4.67 10.11
C ALA A 164 -5.38 3.17 10.05
N GLY A 165 -4.36 2.35 9.80
CA GLY A 165 -4.50 0.88 9.82
C GLY A 165 -4.85 0.33 11.21
N ILE A 166 -4.19 0.82 12.26
CA ILE A 166 -4.43 0.40 13.66
C ILE A 166 -5.86 0.77 14.08
N CYS A 167 -6.28 2.01 13.84
CA CYS A 167 -7.64 2.48 14.13
C CYS A 167 -8.69 1.71 13.32
N GLY A 168 -8.37 1.33 12.08
CA GLY A 168 -9.23 0.49 11.24
C GLY A 168 -9.47 -0.88 11.87
N HIS A 169 -8.40 -1.54 12.32
CA HIS A 169 -8.52 -2.80 13.05
C HIS A 169 -9.33 -2.65 14.35
N GLU A 170 -9.08 -1.58 15.11
CA GLU A 170 -9.85 -1.29 16.33
C GLU A 170 -11.35 -1.12 16.03
N SER A 171 -11.70 -0.43 14.93
CA SER A 171 -13.08 -0.31 14.46
C SER A 171 -13.69 -1.67 14.16
N CYS A 172 -12.97 -2.57 13.47
CA CYS A 172 -13.42 -3.93 13.21
C CYS A 172 -13.71 -4.71 14.52
N LEU A 173 -12.83 -4.62 15.51
CA LEU A 173 -13.00 -5.26 16.81
C LEU A 173 -14.22 -4.71 17.59
N LYS A 174 -14.58 -3.44 17.35
CA LYS A 174 -15.74 -2.77 17.95
C LYS A 174 -17.01 -2.86 17.11
N GLY A 175 -17.04 -3.76 16.11
CA GLY A 175 -18.22 -4.00 15.30
C GLY A 175 -18.59 -2.86 14.33
N GLY A 176 -17.63 -2.06 13.90
CA GLY A 176 -17.81 -0.97 12.95
C GLY A 176 -18.00 0.41 13.61
N GLU A 177 -17.61 0.55 14.87
CA GLU A 177 -17.60 1.87 15.51
C GLU A 177 -16.63 2.81 14.78
N LYS A 178 -17.07 4.06 14.56
CA LYS A 178 -16.21 5.10 13.97
C LYS A 178 -15.09 5.47 14.93
N ILE A 179 -13.86 5.30 14.49
CA ILE A 179 -12.66 5.69 15.25
C ILE A 179 -12.06 6.96 14.63
N VAL A 180 -11.74 7.93 15.47
CA VAL A 180 -11.00 9.13 15.09
C VAL A 180 -9.51 8.81 15.13
N ILE A 181 -8.82 9.12 14.03
CA ILE A 181 -7.38 8.87 13.90
C ILE A 181 -6.63 10.02 14.58
N PRO A 182 -5.63 9.75 15.44
CA PRO A 182 -4.85 10.79 16.09
C PRO A 182 -4.13 11.72 15.11
N GLU A 183 -4.04 12.99 15.43
CA GLU A 183 -3.17 13.95 14.74
C GLU A 183 -1.73 13.82 15.24
N PHE A 184 -0.73 14.00 14.36
CA PHE A 184 0.71 13.90 14.64
C PHE A 184 1.45 15.20 14.35
#